data_c8c330ee791e5763452479523281e8b4
#
_entry.id   c8c330ee791e5763452479523281e8b4
#
_cell.length_a   1.000
_cell.length_b   1.000
_cell.length_c   1.000
_cell.angle_alpha   90.00
_cell.angle_beta   90.00
_cell.angle_gamma   90.00
#
_symmetry.space_group_name_H-M   'P 1'
#
loop_
_entity.id
_entity.type
_entity.pdbx_description
1 polymer ?
#
loop_
_entity_poly.entity_id
_entity_poly.type
_entity_poly.pdbx_seq_one_letter_code
_entity_poly.pdbx_strand_id
1 'polypeptide(L)'
;MYIVLADDLTGAMDTGIQFRKYGIQTSVIVSADDCELRGDSCAGAVSFYNSSIELCGSEAYEKTLRAVHRLSLSPQDILYKKIDSMMRGNPVQEIDAALEASGCRKAIVTPSFPQEGRIVREGVLHLPDGSSQDLLQRWHRESRFPVRPIAKEMLQDTATVRDMLFSPQTEVALFDAEDQETLRRIADVCRDIPGILYCGSAGLARELPVPQDDAPKSAPWNGVGKIFVVTGSMKMETAAQIRQLSQKGFQIVPLRVAALNRAEDKAEEISNACRATAAALHGDGPGVVLTFDYLLHAASKGEAAESETTPEQRKAALHLAGSLGAVVRAQDDRLYDAMILVGGDTALSICQALNVHRICLWDEVTPGMPAGIFGDGNAAGLPVVTKSGAFGDCKALSRAVEYIKKE
;
A
#
# COMPACT_ATOMS: atom_id res chain seq x y z
N MET A 1 -4.34 -18.50 9.14
CA MET A 1 -4.70 -17.31 8.31
C MET A 1 -3.43 -16.54 7.97
N TYR A 2 -3.39 -15.86 6.81
CA TYR A 2 -2.30 -14.91 6.54
C TYR A 2 -2.69 -13.53 7.08
N ILE A 3 -1.81 -12.91 7.86
CA ILE A 3 -2.01 -11.59 8.45
C ILE A 3 -0.87 -10.70 8.00
N VAL A 4 -1.18 -9.63 7.27
CA VAL A 4 -0.20 -8.66 6.76
C VAL A 4 -0.31 -7.38 7.58
N LEU A 5 0.78 -6.98 8.21
CA LEU A 5 0.90 -5.69 8.88
C LEU A 5 1.78 -4.77 8.01
N ALA A 6 1.18 -3.78 7.37
CA ALA A 6 1.85 -2.85 6.48
C ALA A 6 2.08 -1.48 7.13
N ASP A 7 3.08 -0.79 6.66
CA ASP A 7 3.46 0.56 7.09
C ASP A 7 2.63 1.66 6.40
N ASP A 8 2.07 1.39 5.21
CA ASP A 8 1.15 2.28 4.51
C ASP A 8 -0.05 1.53 3.89
N LEU A 9 -1.12 2.27 3.57
CA LEU A 9 -2.34 1.69 3.02
C LEU A 9 -2.12 1.12 1.61
N THR A 10 -1.31 1.77 0.77
CA THR A 10 -0.99 1.26 -0.57
C THR A 10 -0.18 -0.01 -0.49
N GLY A 11 0.76 -0.12 0.46
CA GLY A 11 1.51 -1.34 0.73
C GLY A 11 0.62 -2.48 1.25
N ALA A 12 -0.39 -2.16 2.08
CA ALA A 12 -1.38 -3.13 2.52
C ALA A 12 -2.20 -3.68 1.34
N MET A 13 -2.66 -2.79 0.46
CA MET A 13 -3.41 -3.15 -0.74
C MET A 13 -2.57 -3.98 -1.72
N ASP A 14 -1.36 -3.51 -2.06
CA ASP A 14 -0.42 -4.15 -2.98
C ASP A 14 0.02 -5.54 -2.48
N THR A 15 0.22 -5.69 -1.18
CA THR A 15 0.57 -6.98 -0.59
C THR A 15 -0.65 -7.90 -0.49
N GLY A 16 -1.79 -7.38 -0.05
CA GLY A 16 -3.02 -8.15 0.07
C GLY A 16 -3.48 -8.76 -1.24
N ILE A 17 -3.32 -8.04 -2.36
CA ILE A 17 -3.74 -8.54 -3.68
C ILE A 17 -2.91 -9.75 -4.13
N GLN A 18 -1.67 -9.92 -3.64
CA GLN A 18 -0.87 -11.09 -3.99
C GLN A 18 -1.50 -12.38 -3.46
N PHE A 19 -2.14 -12.34 -2.28
CA PHE A 19 -2.89 -13.49 -1.74
C PHE A 19 -4.18 -13.73 -2.53
N ARG A 20 -4.87 -12.66 -2.93
CA ARG A 20 -6.10 -12.77 -3.73
C ARG A 20 -5.89 -13.45 -5.07
N LYS A 21 -4.76 -13.22 -5.74
CA LYS A 21 -4.37 -13.87 -6.99
C LYS A 21 -4.27 -15.41 -6.89
N TYR A 22 -4.03 -15.92 -5.69
CA TYR A 22 -3.99 -17.35 -5.39
C TYR A 22 -5.33 -17.91 -4.88
N GLY A 23 -6.43 -17.18 -5.08
CA GLY A 23 -7.76 -17.63 -4.68
C GLY A 23 -8.12 -17.33 -3.22
N ILE A 24 -7.21 -16.75 -2.42
CA ILE A 24 -7.46 -16.45 -1.01
C ILE A 24 -8.29 -15.17 -0.90
N GLN A 25 -9.46 -15.26 -0.27
CA GLN A 25 -10.25 -14.06 0.03
C GLN A 25 -9.43 -13.11 0.90
N THR A 26 -9.33 -11.87 0.49
CA THR A 26 -8.45 -10.89 1.13
C THR A 26 -9.17 -9.57 1.36
N SER A 27 -9.07 -9.05 2.57
CA SER A 27 -9.56 -7.73 2.94
C SER A 27 -8.42 -6.88 3.47
N VAL A 28 -8.48 -5.58 3.21
CA VAL A 28 -7.60 -4.59 3.81
C VAL A 28 -8.37 -3.83 4.87
N ILE A 29 -7.87 -3.84 6.09
CA ILE A 29 -8.38 -3.02 7.19
C ILE A 29 -7.63 -1.70 7.16
N VAL A 30 -8.37 -0.60 7.06
CA VAL A 30 -7.83 0.74 6.83
C VAL A 30 -7.08 1.28 8.04
N SER A 31 -7.44 0.87 9.25
CA SER A 31 -6.72 1.23 10.47
C SER A 31 -6.64 0.04 11.42
N ALA A 32 -5.45 -0.26 11.92
CA ALA A 32 -5.25 -1.29 12.95
C ALA A 32 -5.83 -0.88 14.32
N ASP A 33 -6.13 0.40 14.51
CA ASP A 33 -6.66 0.93 15.77
C ASP A 33 -8.15 0.64 15.95
N ASP A 34 -8.89 0.41 14.84
CA ASP A 34 -10.36 0.31 14.83
C ASP A 34 -10.88 -1.14 14.71
N CYS A 35 -10.04 -2.16 14.74
CA CYS A 35 -10.45 -3.50 14.32
C CYS A 35 -10.41 -4.55 15.42
N GLU A 36 -11.58 -5.15 15.71
CA GLU A 36 -11.66 -6.51 16.21
C GLU A 36 -11.53 -7.49 15.05
N LEU A 37 -10.34 -8.11 14.94
CA LEU A 37 -9.95 -8.98 13.81
C LEU A 37 -10.83 -10.20 13.59
N ARG A 38 -11.60 -10.64 14.59
CA ARG A 38 -12.26 -11.93 14.60
C ARG A 38 -13.78 -11.89 14.50
N GLY A 39 -14.36 -10.72 14.20
CA GLY A 39 -15.83 -10.56 14.16
C GLY A 39 -16.51 -11.12 12.91
N ASP A 40 -15.83 -11.14 11.77
CA ASP A 40 -16.41 -11.62 10.51
C ASP A 40 -15.48 -12.59 9.80
N SER A 41 -16.00 -13.75 9.51
CA SER A 41 -15.56 -14.87 8.67
C SER A 41 -14.65 -14.55 7.46
N CYS A 42 -13.51 -13.90 7.64
CA CYS A 42 -12.47 -13.84 6.65
C CYS A 42 -11.59 -15.09 6.78
N ALA A 43 -12.02 -16.19 6.18
CA ALA A 43 -11.17 -17.32 5.92
C ALA A 43 -10.17 -16.92 4.82
N GLY A 44 -9.12 -16.15 5.16
CA GLY A 44 -8.23 -15.66 4.13
C GLY A 44 -7.10 -14.79 4.66
N ALA A 45 -6.55 -13.95 3.79
CA ALA A 45 -5.54 -12.98 4.16
C ALA A 45 -6.20 -11.65 4.55
N VAL A 46 -5.68 -11.04 5.60
CA VAL A 46 -6.07 -9.71 6.05
C VAL A 46 -4.84 -8.82 6.07
N SER A 47 -4.95 -7.65 5.48
CA SER A 47 -3.88 -6.66 5.45
C SER A 47 -4.29 -5.45 6.30
N PHE A 48 -3.38 -5.00 7.16
CA PHE A 48 -3.59 -3.88 8.05
C PHE A 48 -2.66 -2.75 7.72
N TYR A 49 -3.20 -1.54 7.77
CA TYR A 49 -2.41 -0.33 7.72
C TYR A 49 -2.02 0.11 9.14
N ASN A 50 -0.72 0.27 9.40
CA ASN A 50 -0.20 0.65 10.71
C ASN A 50 0.21 2.12 10.83
N SER A 51 0.28 2.89 9.76
CA SER A 51 0.65 4.32 9.70
C SER A 51 1.90 4.69 10.54
N SER A 52 2.95 3.87 10.47
CA SER A 52 4.16 4.08 11.27
C SER A 52 5.32 4.72 10.51
N ILE A 53 5.20 4.84 9.19
CA ILE A 53 6.29 5.35 8.32
C ILE A 53 6.71 6.79 8.64
N GLU A 54 5.80 7.59 9.21
CA GLU A 54 6.02 9.01 9.53
C GLU A 54 6.51 9.26 10.96
N LEU A 55 6.51 8.21 11.78
CA LEU A 55 6.90 8.30 13.17
C LEU A 55 8.42 8.27 13.32
N CYS A 56 8.94 8.74 14.46
CA CYS A 56 10.32 8.43 14.82
C CYS A 56 10.45 6.94 15.19
N GLY A 57 11.67 6.40 15.19
CA GLY A 57 11.90 4.96 15.36
C GLY A 57 11.30 4.37 16.64
N SER A 58 11.36 5.08 17.77
CA SER A 58 10.78 4.62 19.05
C SER A 58 9.25 4.61 19.00
N GLU A 59 8.63 5.61 18.40
CA GLU A 59 7.17 5.69 18.25
C GLU A 59 6.65 4.60 17.28
N ALA A 60 7.36 4.38 16.17
CA ALA A 60 7.04 3.32 15.22
C ALA A 60 7.13 1.93 15.86
N TYR A 61 8.17 1.70 16.69
CA TYR A 61 8.32 0.49 17.47
C TYR A 61 7.12 0.27 18.39
N GLU A 62 6.79 1.24 19.25
CA GLU A 62 5.69 1.15 20.21
C GLU A 62 4.34 0.97 19.53
N LYS A 63 4.11 1.64 18.42
CA LYS A 63 2.89 1.50 17.63
C LYS A 63 2.76 0.10 17.04
N THR A 64 3.83 -0.42 16.44
CA THR A 64 3.85 -1.76 15.87
C THR A 64 3.67 -2.83 16.94
N LEU A 65 4.34 -2.68 18.10
CA LEU A 65 4.18 -3.58 19.25
C LEU A 65 2.71 -3.69 19.67
N ARG A 66 2.04 -2.54 19.87
CA ARG A 66 0.62 -2.51 20.22
C ARG A 66 -0.26 -3.11 19.12
N ALA A 67 0.02 -2.83 17.86
CA ALA A 67 -0.74 -3.38 16.73
C ALA A 67 -0.67 -4.91 16.73
N VAL A 68 0.52 -5.50 16.85
CA VAL A 68 0.70 -6.96 16.85
C VAL A 68 0.01 -7.61 18.06
N HIS A 69 0.11 -7.02 19.27
CA HIS A 69 -0.60 -7.54 20.43
C HIS A 69 -2.12 -7.56 20.24
N ARG A 70 -2.71 -6.60 19.55
CA ARG A 70 -4.15 -6.57 19.24
C ARG A 70 -4.57 -7.64 18.23
N LEU A 71 -3.64 -8.13 17.39
CA LEU A 71 -3.95 -9.15 16.38
C LEU A 71 -4.40 -10.49 16.98
N SER A 72 -4.19 -10.75 18.26
CA SER A 72 -4.56 -12.01 18.93
C SER A 72 -4.18 -13.24 18.12
N LEU A 73 -2.92 -13.30 17.67
CA LEU A 73 -2.39 -14.33 16.78
C LEU A 73 -2.63 -15.74 17.31
N SER A 74 -3.04 -16.66 16.46
CA SER A 74 -3.07 -18.09 16.73
C SER A 74 -1.77 -18.75 16.22
N PRO A 75 -1.39 -19.94 16.76
CA PRO A 75 -0.18 -20.64 16.32
C PRO A 75 -0.16 -21.03 14.83
N GLN A 76 -1.33 -21.07 14.17
CA GLN A 76 -1.45 -21.38 12.76
C GLN A 76 -1.45 -20.13 11.87
N ASP A 77 -1.46 -18.94 12.45
CA ASP A 77 -1.45 -17.70 11.67
C ASP A 77 -0.02 -17.42 11.17
N ILE A 78 0.07 -16.98 9.93
CA ILE A 78 1.31 -16.54 9.32
C ILE A 78 1.31 -15.02 9.33
N LEU A 79 2.19 -14.45 10.16
CA LEU A 79 2.38 -13.00 10.21
C LEU A 79 3.39 -12.55 9.16
N TYR A 80 2.99 -11.60 8.34
CA TYR A 80 3.81 -10.92 7.34
C TYR A 80 3.94 -9.44 7.69
N LYS A 81 5.14 -8.99 8.03
CA LYS A 81 5.43 -7.55 8.15
C LYS A 81 5.82 -7.01 6.78
N LYS A 82 4.88 -6.29 6.16
CA LYS A 82 5.17 -5.56 4.93
C LYS A 82 6.06 -4.35 5.24
N ILE A 83 7.14 -4.21 4.52
CA ILE A 83 8.06 -3.08 4.58
C ILE A 83 8.18 -2.39 3.23
N ASP A 84 8.57 -1.14 3.24
CA ASP A 84 8.86 -0.41 2.01
C ASP A 84 10.07 -1.03 1.28
N SER A 85 9.90 -1.33 -0.01
CA SER A 85 10.95 -1.98 -0.82
C SER A 85 12.18 -1.09 -1.07
N MET A 86 12.09 0.22 -0.78
CA MET A 86 13.22 1.15 -0.75
C MET A 86 13.75 1.38 0.67
N MET A 87 13.23 0.64 1.66
CA MET A 87 13.61 0.75 3.08
C MET A 87 13.40 2.14 3.69
N ARG A 88 12.42 2.91 3.21
CA ARG A 88 12.01 4.17 3.81
C ARG A 88 11.28 3.93 5.13
N GLY A 89 11.22 4.95 5.98
CA GLY A 89 10.59 4.85 7.30
C GLY A 89 11.43 4.07 8.30
N ASN A 90 10.76 3.29 9.16
CA ASN A 90 11.34 2.62 10.32
C ASN A 90 11.29 1.08 10.23
N PRO A 91 11.64 0.43 9.09
CA PRO A 91 11.43 -0.99 8.91
C PRO A 91 12.16 -1.86 9.94
N VAL A 92 13.35 -1.45 10.40
CA VAL A 92 14.11 -2.20 11.39
C VAL A 92 13.39 -2.22 12.74
N GLN A 93 12.98 -1.05 13.23
CA GLN A 93 12.28 -0.90 14.51
C GLN A 93 10.91 -1.59 14.49
N GLU A 94 10.23 -1.54 13.36
CA GLU A 94 8.93 -2.20 13.18
C GLU A 94 9.05 -3.73 13.13
N ILE A 95 10.11 -4.26 12.51
CA ILE A 95 10.40 -5.70 12.49
C ILE A 95 10.77 -6.18 13.90
N ASP A 96 11.61 -5.43 14.61
CA ASP A 96 11.99 -5.75 15.98
C ASP A 96 10.74 -5.83 16.89
N ALA A 97 9.86 -4.84 16.80
CA ALA A 97 8.62 -4.81 17.56
C ALA A 97 7.68 -5.97 17.20
N ALA A 98 7.56 -6.28 15.90
CA ALA A 98 6.72 -7.38 15.44
C ALA A 98 7.28 -8.74 15.89
N LEU A 99 8.60 -8.91 15.85
CA LEU A 99 9.27 -10.13 16.32
C LEU A 99 9.07 -10.33 17.82
N GLU A 100 9.22 -9.28 18.61
CA GLU A 100 9.01 -9.31 20.05
C GLU A 100 7.53 -9.62 20.40
N ALA A 101 6.58 -8.90 19.81
CA ALA A 101 5.17 -8.99 20.13
C ALA A 101 4.50 -10.29 19.64
N SER A 102 4.96 -10.85 18.52
CA SER A 102 4.39 -12.08 17.95
C SER A 102 4.85 -13.35 18.65
N GLY A 103 5.93 -13.30 19.43
CA GLY A 103 6.57 -14.48 19.99
C GLY A 103 7.30 -15.35 18.96
N CYS A 104 7.45 -14.86 17.73
CA CYS A 104 8.27 -15.50 16.69
C CYS A 104 9.76 -15.48 17.10
N ARG A 105 10.51 -16.48 16.63
CA ARG A 105 11.95 -16.59 16.93
C ARG A 105 12.82 -16.11 15.80
N LYS A 106 12.32 -16.13 14.58
CA LYS A 106 13.05 -15.71 13.39
C LYS A 106 12.25 -14.68 12.61
N ALA A 107 12.89 -13.57 12.24
CA ALA A 107 12.39 -12.69 11.20
C ALA A 107 13.12 -13.01 9.89
N ILE A 108 12.39 -13.44 8.88
CA ILE A 108 12.90 -13.67 7.53
C ILE A 108 12.74 -12.37 6.76
N VAL A 109 13.84 -11.72 6.43
CA VAL A 109 13.81 -10.36 5.88
C VAL A 109 14.43 -10.30 4.49
N THR A 110 13.67 -9.77 3.53
CA THR A 110 14.20 -9.28 2.26
C THR A 110 13.29 -8.20 1.67
N PRO A 111 13.78 -6.96 1.48
CA PRO A 111 13.01 -5.91 0.81
C PRO A 111 12.94 -6.09 -0.71
N SER A 112 13.62 -7.09 -1.27
CA SER A 112 13.72 -7.29 -2.72
C SER A 112 12.37 -7.27 -3.43
N PHE A 113 12.33 -6.55 -4.55
CA PHE A 113 11.21 -6.49 -5.48
C PHE A 113 11.75 -6.46 -6.91
N PRO A 114 12.20 -7.61 -7.44
CA PRO A 114 12.92 -7.66 -8.71
C PRO A 114 12.12 -7.09 -9.89
N GLN A 115 10.80 -7.23 -9.90
CA GLN A 115 9.93 -6.65 -10.94
C GLN A 115 10.02 -5.12 -11.01
N GLU A 116 10.41 -4.48 -9.88
CA GLU A 116 10.62 -3.04 -9.76
C GLU A 116 12.13 -2.68 -9.78
N GLY A 117 13.00 -3.62 -10.17
CA GLY A 117 14.44 -3.43 -10.23
C GLY A 117 15.11 -3.25 -8.87
N ARG A 118 14.49 -3.66 -7.76
CA ARG A 118 15.02 -3.56 -6.40
C ARG A 118 15.50 -4.93 -5.96
N ILE A 119 16.79 -5.08 -5.75
CA ILE A 119 17.40 -6.37 -5.42
C ILE A 119 18.34 -6.24 -4.22
N VAL A 120 18.48 -7.33 -3.46
CA VAL A 120 19.48 -7.44 -2.39
C VAL A 120 20.56 -8.41 -2.81
N ARG A 121 21.81 -7.96 -2.76
CA ARG A 121 23.01 -8.73 -3.04
C ARG A 121 24.08 -8.41 -2.00
N GLU A 122 24.67 -9.44 -1.40
CA GLU A 122 25.70 -9.30 -0.35
C GLU A 122 25.26 -8.38 0.79
N GLY A 123 23.97 -8.46 1.17
CA GLY A 123 23.38 -7.62 2.21
C GLY A 123 23.19 -6.15 1.83
N VAL A 124 23.35 -5.79 0.56
CA VAL A 124 23.18 -4.44 0.02
C VAL A 124 21.93 -4.38 -0.87
N LEU A 125 21.04 -3.45 -0.57
CA LEU A 125 19.91 -3.14 -1.43
C LEU A 125 20.34 -2.23 -2.57
N HIS A 126 20.13 -2.67 -3.81
CA HIS A 126 20.38 -1.91 -5.03
C HIS A 126 19.05 -1.40 -5.61
N LEU A 127 19.02 -0.14 -6.02
CA LEU A 127 17.84 0.53 -6.57
C LEU A 127 18.02 0.82 -8.08
N PRO A 128 16.90 0.99 -8.83
CA PRO A 128 16.97 1.22 -10.29
C PRO A 128 17.69 2.50 -10.71
N ASP A 129 17.76 3.50 -9.84
CA ASP A 129 18.46 4.77 -10.07
C ASP A 129 19.98 4.66 -9.86
N GLY A 130 20.49 3.47 -9.54
CA GLY A 130 21.91 3.20 -9.28
C GLY A 130 22.33 3.47 -7.83
N SER A 131 21.44 3.98 -6.99
CA SER A 131 21.72 4.13 -5.55
C SER A 131 21.70 2.77 -4.84
N SER A 132 22.36 2.70 -3.68
CA SER A 132 22.41 1.49 -2.88
C SER A 132 22.38 1.79 -1.38
N GLN A 133 21.99 0.80 -0.59
CA GLN A 133 21.92 0.91 0.87
C GLN A 133 22.47 -0.37 1.51
N ASP A 134 23.46 -0.24 2.37
CA ASP A 134 24.00 -1.34 3.17
C ASP A 134 23.00 -1.70 4.28
N LEU A 135 22.29 -2.80 4.08
CA LEU A 135 21.29 -3.27 5.01
C LEU A 135 21.95 -3.91 6.26
N LEU A 136 23.03 -4.63 6.10
CA LEU A 136 23.72 -5.26 7.24
C LEU A 136 24.20 -4.20 8.22
N GLN A 137 24.84 -3.14 7.71
CA GLN A 137 25.27 -2.03 8.55
C GLN A 137 24.09 -1.36 9.25
N ARG A 138 22.97 -1.18 8.52
CA ARG A 138 21.75 -0.60 9.09
C ARG A 138 21.18 -1.45 10.22
N TRP A 139 21.05 -2.77 10.01
CA TRP A 139 20.57 -3.70 11.04
C TRP A 139 21.49 -3.74 12.26
N HIS A 140 22.79 -3.83 12.09
CA HIS A 140 23.75 -3.80 13.21
C HIS A 140 23.66 -2.52 14.06
N ARG A 141 23.29 -1.39 13.44
CA ARG A 141 23.16 -0.11 14.12
C ARG A 141 21.81 0.06 14.81
N GLU A 142 20.73 -0.43 14.21
CA GLU A 142 19.36 -0.07 14.56
C GLU A 142 18.57 -1.18 15.24
N SER A 143 18.90 -2.45 15.02
CA SER A 143 18.16 -3.59 15.56
C SER A 143 18.61 -3.96 16.96
N ARG A 144 17.66 -4.43 17.76
CA ARG A 144 17.87 -5.04 19.08
C ARG A 144 18.26 -6.51 18.98
N PHE A 145 18.01 -7.14 17.84
CA PHE A 145 18.29 -8.55 17.61
C PHE A 145 19.51 -8.73 16.71
N PRO A 146 20.26 -9.82 16.90
CA PRO A 146 21.36 -10.14 15.99
C PRO A 146 20.85 -10.38 14.59
N VAL A 147 21.62 -9.92 13.59
CA VAL A 147 21.34 -10.14 12.17
C VAL A 147 22.30 -11.18 11.61
N ARG A 148 21.72 -12.13 10.87
CA ARG A 148 22.46 -13.15 10.12
C ARG A 148 22.23 -12.96 8.62
N PRO A 149 23.25 -12.65 7.84
CA PRO A 149 23.12 -12.65 6.39
C PRO A 149 22.99 -14.08 5.85
N ILE A 150 22.08 -14.26 4.91
CA ILE A 150 21.90 -15.50 4.15
C ILE A 150 22.10 -15.18 2.68
N ALA A 151 23.27 -15.54 2.18
CA ALA A 151 23.61 -15.35 0.78
C ALA A 151 22.76 -16.25 -0.13
N LYS A 152 22.49 -15.81 -1.35
CA LYS A 152 21.70 -16.53 -2.36
C LYS A 152 22.23 -17.96 -2.60
N GLU A 153 23.55 -18.13 -2.61
CA GLU A 153 24.22 -19.43 -2.83
C GLU A 153 23.90 -20.43 -1.73
N MET A 154 23.68 -19.98 -0.50
CA MET A 154 23.33 -20.85 0.63
C MET A 154 21.99 -21.56 0.42
N LEU A 155 21.09 -20.98 -0.39
CA LEU A 155 19.80 -21.60 -0.74
C LEU A 155 19.94 -22.88 -1.61
N GLN A 156 21.13 -23.22 -2.07
CA GLN A 156 21.44 -24.49 -2.72
C GLN A 156 21.49 -25.65 -1.71
N ASP A 157 21.90 -25.35 -0.47
CA ASP A 157 21.85 -26.28 0.67
C ASP A 157 20.72 -25.90 1.62
N THR A 158 19.51 -26.29 1.23
CA THR A 158 18.27 -25.97 1.98
C THR A 158 18.28 -26.59 3.38
N ALA A 159 18.96 -27.73 3.59
CA ALA A 159 19.04 -28.38 4.89
C ALA A 159 19.83 -27.51 5.87
N THR A 160 21.02 -27.04 5.47
CA THR A 160 21.83 -26.13 6.31
C THR A 160 21.07 -24.84 6.64
N VAL A 161 20.39 -24.23 5.67
CA VAL A 161 19.60 -23.02 5.94
C VAL A 161 18.47 -23.31 6.92
N ARG A 162 17.74 -24.43 6.75
CA ARG A 162 16.68 -24.81 7.69
C ARG A 162 17.22 -25.06 9.10
N ASP A 163 18.34 -25.74 9.24
CA ASP A 163 18.98 -25.97 10.55
C ASP A 163 19.34 -24.65 11.25
N MET A 164 19.83 -23.67 10.51
CA MET A 164 20.06 -22.31 11.05
C MET A 164 18.77 -21.67 11.54
N LEU A 165 17.68 -21.79 10.77
CA LEU A 165 16.39 -21.21 11.12
C LEU A 165 15.71 -21.95 12.30
N PHE A 166 15.96 -23.23 12.48
CA PHE A 166 15.48 -24.00 13.64
C PHE A 166 16.24 -23.70 14.94
N SER A 167 17.37 -23.00 14.87
CA SER A 167 18.13 -22.66 16.09
C SER A 167 17.24 -21.89 17.10
N PRO A 168 17.43 -22.11 18.41
CA PRO A 168 16.54 -21.50 19.42
C PRO A 168 16.76 -19.98 19.61
N GLN A 169 17.84 -19.44 19.06
CA GLN A 169 18.16 -18.03 19.19
C GLN A 169 17.17 -17.15 18.41
N THR A 170 16.68 -16.09 19.04
CA THR A 170 15.90 -15.06 18.35
C THR A 170 16.82 -14.18 17.52
N GLU A 171 16.60 -14.11 16.22
CA GLU A 171 17.45 -13.36 15.30
C GLU A 171 16.71 -12.94 14.02
N VAL A 172 17.31 -11.99 13.30
CA VAL A 172 16.89 -11.55 11.97
C VAL A 172 17.75 -12.29 10.93
N ALA A 173 17.13 -13.05 10.05
CA ALA A 173 17.77 -13.65 8.88
C ALA A 173 17.54 -12.74 7.66
N LEU A 174 18.58 -12.02 7.25
CA LEU A 174 18.54 -11.11 6.10
C LEU A 174 18.96 -11.88 4.84
N PHE A 175 18.04 -12.07 3.92
CA PHE A 175 18.26 -12.85 2.70
C PHE A 175 18.61 -11.97 1.50
N ASP A 176 19.62 -12.38 0.77
CA ASP A 176 19.87 -11.90 -0.58
C ASP A 176 18.82 -12.46 -1.55
N ALA A 177 18.29 -11.60 -2.43
CA ALA A 177 17.39 -12.00 -3.49
C ALA A 177 17.50 -11.05 -4.68
N GLU A 178 17.90 -11.58 -5.83
CA GLU A 178 18.13 -10.81 -7.05
C GLU A 178 17.04 -11.02 -8.09
N ASP A 179 16.27 -12.07 -7.96
CA ASP A 179 15.21 -12.47 -8.89
C ASP A 179 14.02 -13.12 -8.17
N GLN A 180 12.93 -13.29 -8.89
CA GLN A 180 11.70 -13.86 -8.34
C GLN A 180 11.86 -15.33 -7.96
N GLU A 181 12.71 -16.08 -8.65
CA GLU A 181 12.99 -17.48 -8.33
C GLU A 181 13.69 -17.61 -6.96
N THR A 182 14.60 -16.69 -6.66
CA THR A 182 15.25 -16.64 -5.35
C THR A 182 14.24 -16.35 -4.24
N LEU A 183 13.28 -15.42 -4.46
CA LEU A 183 12.20 -15.16 -3.49
C LEU A 183 11.32 -16.38 -3.25
N ARG A 184 11.03 -17.15 -4.31
CA ARG A 184 10.31 -18.43 -4.20
C ARG A 184 11.07 -19.43 -3.35
N ARG A 185 12.36 -19.61 -3.61
CA ARG A 185 13.22 -20.52 -2.82
C ARG A 185 13.28 -20.13 -1.35
N ILE A 186 13.34 -18.82 -1.05
CA ILE A 186 13.27 -18.32 0.33
C ILE A 186 11.95 -18.76 0.98
N ALA A 187 10.82 -18.52 0.30
CA ALA A 187 9.51 -18.93 0.79
C ALA A 187 9.42 -20.43 1.03
N ASP A 188 9.92 -21.26 0.09
CA ASP A 188 9.86 -22.72 0.18
C ASP A 188 10.77 -23.28 1.28
N VAL A 189 11.97 -22.73 1.45
CA VAL A 189 12.89 -23.14 2.54
C VAL A 189 12.32 -22.80 3.91
N CYS A 190 11.62 -21.69 4.04
CA CYS A 190 11.02 -21.22 5.30
C CYS A 190 9.65 -21.83 5.58
N ARG A 191 9.00 -22.43 4.58
CA ARG A 191 7.68 -23.05 4.73
C ARG A 191 7.71 -24.13 5.83
N ASP A 192 6.65 -24.19 6.60
CA ASP A 192 6.45 -25.17 7.69
C ASP A 192 7.48 -25.06 8.86
N ILE A 193 8.30 -24.02 8.90
CA ILE A 193 9.12 -23.72 10.09
C ILE A 193 8.24 -22.90 11.04
N PRO A 194 7.98 -23.41 12.27
CA PRO A 194 7.14 -22.68 13.22
C PRO A 194 7.86 -21.43 13.79
N GLY A 195 7.08 -20.43 14.15
CA GLY A 195 7.61 -19.24 14.83
C GLY A 195 8.44 -18.32 13.91
N ILE A 196 8.11 -18.29 12.62
CA ILE A 196 8.68 -17.36 11.64
C ILE A 196 7.77 -16.14 11.48
N LEU A 197 8.38 -14.97 11.54
CA LEU A 197 7.86 -13.70 11.06
C LEU A 197 8.43 -13.43 9.67
N TYR A 198 7.58 -13.38 8.65
CA TYR A 198 8.02 -12.98 7.31
C TYR A 198 8.02 -11.46 7.18
N CYS A 199 9.07 -10.89 6.59
CA CYS A 199 9.24 -9.45 6.42
C CYS A 199 9.75 -9.15 5.02
N GLY A 200 9.03 -8.32 4.27
CA GLY A 200 9.48 -7.99 2.92
C GLY A 200 8.55 -7.06 2.16
N SER A 201 8.86 -6.89 0.88
CA SER A 201 8.02 -6.21 -0.08
C SER A 201 6.87 -7.12 -0.58
N ALA A 202 6.03 -6.62 -1.49
CA ALA A 202 5.04 -7.46 -2.17
C ALA A 202 5.69 -8.62 -2.97
N GLY A 203 6.98 -8.49 -3.33
CA GLY A 203 7.73 -9.53 -4.05
C GLY A 203 7.84 -10.84 -3.28
N LEU A 204 8.22 -10.81 -2.00
CA LEU A 204 8.26 -12.01 -1.15
C LEU A 204 6.84 -12.48 -0.79
N ALA A 205 5.93 -11.55 -0.50
CA ALA A 205 4.56 -11.90 -0.14
C ALA A 205 3.85 -12.74 -1.21
N ARG A 206 4.14 -12.49 -2.48
CA ARG A 206 3.64 -13.24 -3.62
C ARG A 206 3.99 -14.73 -3.59
N GLU A 207 5.11 -15.11 -3.00
CA GLU A 207 5.60 -16.50 -3.01
C GLU A 207 5.13 -17.32 -1.80
N LEU A 208 4.47 -16.68 -0.81
CA LEU A 208 4.00 -17.36 0.39
C LEU A 208 2.70 -18.15 0.20
N PRO A 209 1.69 -17.67 -0.56
CA PRO A 209 0.42 -18.37 -0.65
C PRO A 209 0.53 -19.70 -1.38
N VAL A 210 -0.22 -20.68 -0.89
CA VAL A 210 -0.47 -21.91 -1.65
C VAL A 210 -1.73 -21.68 -2.49
N PRO A 211 -1.69 -21.96 -3.81
CA PRO A 211 -2.84 -21.77 -4.68
C PRO A 211 -4.09 -22.50 -4.18
N GLN A 212 -5.23 -21.84 -4.23
CA GLN A 212 -6.56 -22.40 -3.97
C GLN A 212 -7.41 -22.30 -5.23
N ASP A 213 -8.31 -23.28 -5.44
CA ASP A 213 -9.13 -23.36 -6.66
C ASP A 213 -10.22 -22.27 -6.79
N ASP A 214 -10.35 -21.39 -5.82
CA ASP A 214 -11.45 -20.42 -5.67
C ASP A 214 -11.12 -19.01 -6.18
N ALA A 215 -10.29 -18.86 -7.20
CA ALA A 215 -10.07 -17.56 -7.82
C ALA A 215 -11.37 -17.05 -8.48
N PRO A 216 -11.89 -15.88 -8.12
CA PRO A 216 -13.12 -15.36 -8.71
C PRO A 216 -12.91 -15.05 -10.19
N LYS A 217 -13.86 -15.56 -11.01
CA LYS A 217 -13.77 -15.49 -12.47
C LYS A 217 -14.30 -14.18 -13.07
N SER A 218 -15.01 -13.35 -12.31
CA SER A 218 -15.60 -12.10 -12.80
C SER A 218 -15.62 -11.04 -11.68
N ALA A 219 -15.40 -9.78 -12.02
CA ALA A 219 -15.52 -8.68 -11.08
C ALA A 219 -16.94 -8.56 -10.51
N PRO A 220 -17.12 -8.18 -9.22
CA PRO A 220 -18.41 -8.11 -8.55
C PRO A 220 -19.26 -6.90 -8.96
N TRP A 221 -18.79 -6.09 -9.90
CA TRP A 221 -19.49 -4.90 -10.40
C TRP A 221 -19.73 -4.96 -11.90
N ASN A 222 -20.77 -4.26 -12.34
CA ASN A 222 -21.16 -4.11 -13.74
C ASN A 222 -21.79 -2.72 -13.95
N GLY A 223 -21.79 -2.26 -15.21
CA GLY A 223 -22.54 -1.07 -15.60
C GLY A 223 -21.99 0.23 -15.01
N VAL A 224 -20.68 0.33 -14.81
CA VAL A 224 -20.03 1.55 -14.31
C VAL A 224 -20.10 2.64 -15.37
N GLY A 225 -20.87 3.69 -15.10
CA GLY A 225 -21.01 4.87 -15.96
C GLY A 225 -19.98 5.95 -15.60
N LYS A 226 -20.08 6.48 -14.38
CA LYS A 226 -19.27 7.60 -13.90
C LYS A 226 -18.22 7.18 -12.88
N ILE A 227 -17.03 7.70 -13.02
CA ILE A 227 -15.90 7.40 -12.15
C ILE A 227 -15.42 8.68 -11.46
N PHE A 228 -15.29 8.61 -10.13
CA PHE A 228 -14.71 9.68 -9.33
C PHE A 228 -13.25 9.39 -9.04
N VAL A 229 -12.35 10.11 -9.70
CA VAL A 229 -10.89 10.02 -9.48
C VAL A 229 -10.47 11.06 -8.47
N VAL A 230 -9.77 10.65 -7.40
CA VAL A 230 -9.28 11.56 -6.37
C VAL A 230 -7.77 11.39 -6.21
N THR A 231 -7.04 12.48 -6.27
CA THR A 231 -5.58 12.45 -6.15
C THR A 231 -5.01 13.66 -5.45
N GLY A 232 -4.20 13.39 -4.42
CA GLY A 232 -3.33 14.37 -3.77
C GLY A 232 -1.85 14.20 -4.14
N SER A 233 -1.55 13.31 -5.10
CA SER A 233 -0.16 13.02 -5.52
C SER A 233 0.55 14.25 -6.06
N MET A 234 1.82 14.44 -5.65
CA MET A 234 2.71 15.49 -6.18
C MET A 234 3.64 15.00 -7.30
N LYS A 235 3.44 13.78 -7.81
CA LYS A 235 4.32 13.16 -8.79
C LYS A 235 3.97 13.56 -10.21
N MET A 236 5.00 13.83 -11.04
CA MET A 236 4.84 14.23 -12.43
C MET A 236 4.14 13.16 -13.30
N GLU A 237 4.35 11.90 -12.96
CA GLU A 237 3.67 10.76 -13.59
C GLU A 237 2.15 10.90 -13.45
N THR A 238 1.68 11.29 -12.26
CA THR A 238 0.24 11.52 -12.01
C THR A 238 -0.30 12.68 -12.85
N ALA A 239 0.46 13.75 -13.01
CA ALA A 239 0.07 14.88 -13.87
C ALA A 239 -0.13 14.46 -15.33
N ALA A 240 0.76 13.62 -15.87
CA ALA A 240 0.64 13.08 -17.22
C ALA A 240 -0.60 12.18 -17.37
N GLN A 241 -0.88 11.36 -16.35
CA GLN A 241 -2.05 10.48 -16.30
C GLN A 241 -3.36 11.27 -16.26
N ILE A 242 -3.44 12.34 -15.45
CA ILE A 242 -4.62 13.23 -15.40
C ILE A 242 -4.87 13.90 -16.76
N ARG A 243 -3.79 14.33 -17.44
CA ARG A 243 -3.91 14.92 -18.78
C ARG A 243 -4.55 13.95 -19.77
N GLN A 244 -4.20 12.66 -19.70
CA GLN A 244 -4.83 11.61 -20.53
C GLN A 244 -6.32 11.46 -20.20
N LEU A 245 -6.71 11.50 -18.91
CA LEU A 245 -8.12 11.45 -18.52
C LEU A 245 -8.90 12.68 -19.00
N SER A 246 -8.31 13.87 -18.94
CA SER A 246 -8.92 15.09 -19.48
C SER A 246 -9.22 14.96 -20.97
N GLN A 247 -8.30 14.37 -21.77
CA GLN A 247 -8.50 14.09 -23.19
C GLN A 247 -9.63 13.07 -23.43
N LYS A 248 -9.92 12.20 -22.46
CA LYS A 248 -11.05 11.26 -22.49
C LYS A 248 -12.36 11.86 -21.97
N GLY A 249 -12.42 13.17 -21.71
CA GLY A 249 -13.64 13.88 -21.30
C GLY A 249 -13.88 13.97 -19.79
N PHE A 250 -12.92 13.53 -18.96
CA PHE A 250 -13.02 13.76 -17.51
C PHE A 250 -12.89 15.26 -17.20
N GLN A 251 -13.78 15.79 -16.38
CA GLN A 251 -13.66 17.15 -15.88
C GLN A 251 -12.66 17.19 -14.72
N ILE A 252 -11.79 18.21 -14.74
CA ILE A 252 -10.77 18.39 -13.70
C ILE A 252 -11.24 19.48 -12.75
N VAL A 253 -11.31 19.15 -11.47
CA VAL A 253 -11.64 20.09 -10.39
C VAL A 253 -10.40 20.25 -9.49
N PRO A 254 -9.67 21.36 -9.62
CA PRO A 254 -8.52 21.65 -8.78
C PRO A 254 -8.92 22.34 -7.49
N LEU A 255 -8.29 21.95 -6.36
CA LEU A 255 -8.27 22.75 -5.13
C LEU A 255 -7.00 23.60 -5.10
N ARG A 256 -7.15 24.87 -4.79
CA ARG A 256 -6.02 25.82 -4.70
C ARG A 256 -5.29 25.65 -3.36
N VAL A 257 -4.09 25.09 -3.41
CA VAL A 257 -3.26 24.84 -2.21
C VAL A 257 -2.99 26.13 -1.45
N ALA A 258 -2.77 27.24 -2.14
CA ALA A 258 -2.56 28.54 -1.50
C ALA A 258 -3.77 29.00 -0.66
N ALA A 259 -4.99 28.72 -1.10
CA ALA A 259 -6.21 29.01 -0.35
C ALA A 259 -6.41 28.03 0.83
N LEU A 260 -6.09 26.75 0.66
CA LEU A 260 -6.18 25.76 1.73
C LEU A 260 -5.22 26.02 2.90
N ASN A 261 -4.11 26.71 2.66
CA ASN A 261 -3.13 27.08 3.68
C ASN A 261 -3.50 28.35 4.45
N ARG A 262 -4.56 29.04 4.06
CA ARG A 262 -5.08 30.22 4.76
C ARG A 262 -6.38 29.87 5.47
N ALA A 263 -6.44 30.06 6.78
CA ALA A 263 -7.60 29.66 7.57
C ALA A 263 -8.90 30.34 7.11
N GLU A 264 -8.82 31.62 6.70
CA GLU A 264 -9.93 32.42 6.20
C GLU A 264 -10.48 31.96 4.86
N ASP A 265 -9.62 31.44 3.96
CA ASP A 265 -9.97 31.05 2.58
C ASP A 265 -10.38 29.58 2.46
N LYS A 266 -9.94 28.74 3.40
CA LYS A 266 -10.04 27.28 3.33
C LYS A 266 -11.49 26.79 3.18
N ALA A 267 -12.40 27.31 3.98
CA ALA A 267 -13.81 26.91 3.97
C ALA A 267 -14.49 27.26 2.64
N GLU A 268 -14.19 28.44 2.10
CA GLU A 268 -14.71 28.89 0.82
C GLU A 268 -14.15 28.04 -0.34
N GLU A 269 -12.85 27.74 -0.34
CA GLU A 269 -12.23 26.90 -1.34
C GLU A 269 -12.85 25.50 -1.39
N ILE A 270 -13.01 24.85 -0.22
CA ILE A 270 -13.69 23.55 -0.13
C ILE A 270 -15.12 23.64 -0.65
N SER A 271 -15.89 24.68 -0.27
CA SER A 271 -17.26 24.87 -0.75
C SER A 271 -17.35 25.06 -2.26
N ASN A 272 -16.40 25.82 -2.84
CA ASN A 272 -16.31 26.00 -4.30
C ASN A 272 -15.99 24.68 -4.99
N ALA A 273 -15.04 23.91 -4.47
CA ALA A 273 -14.70 22.59 -5.01
C ALA A 273 -15.88 21.60 -4.89
N CYS A 274 -16.63 21.61 -3.80
CA CYS A 274 -17.84 20.79 -3.65
C CYS A 274 -18.85 21.08 -4.77
N ARG A 275 -19.15 22.36 -5.01
CA ARG A 275 -20.11 22.76 -6.08
C ARG A 275 -19.60 22.39 -7.47
N ALA A 276 -18.31 22.61 -7.74
CA ALA A 276 -17.69 22.26 -9.02
C ALA A 276 -17.71 20.76 -9.26
N THR A 277 -17.38 19.95 -8.23
CA THR A 277 -17.40 18.48 -8.29
C THR A 277 -18.82 17.96 -8.53
N ALA A 278 -19.81 18.46 -7.79
CA ALA A 278 -21.20 18.08 -7.99
C ALA A 278 -21.68 18.42 -9.41
N ALA A 279 -21.39 19.63 -9.91
CA ALA A 279 -21.73 20.03 -11.27
C ALA A 279 -21.09 19.11 -12.33
N ALA A 280 -19.81 18.73 -12.13
CA ALA A 280 -19.10 17.81 -13.01
C ALA A 280 -19.71 16.40 -12.98
N LEU A 281 -20.11 15.92 -11.80
CA LEU A 281 -20.76 14.61 -11.64
C LEU A 281 -22.18 14.59 -12.23
N HIS A 282 -22.91 15.71 -12.22
CA HIS A 282 -24.22 15.83 -12.89
C HIS A 282 -24.11 15.94 -14.41
N GLY A 283 -22.99 16.39 -14.97
CA GLY A 283 -22.78 16.51 -16.43
C GLY A 283 -22.73 15.15 -17.13
N ASP A 284 -22.67 15.17 -18.48
CA ASP A 284 -22.70 13.96 -19.32
C ASP A 284 -21.32 13.26 -19.47
N GLY A 285 -20.29 13.80 -18.84
CA GLY A 285 -18.92 13.26 -18.91
C GLY A 285 -18.76 11.89 -18.23
N PRO A 286 -17.64 11.17 -18.52
CA PRO A 286 -17.36 9.85 -17.97
C PRO A 286 -16.99 9.90 -16.47
N GLY A 287 -16.81 11.09 -15.90
CA GLY A 287 -16.48 11.29 -14.49
C GLY A 287 -15.70 12.57 -14.22
N VAL A 288 -15.17 12.68 -13.02
CA VAL A 288 -14.43 13.85 -12.52
C VAL A 288 -13.09 13.44 -11.92
N VAL A 289 -12.10 14.31 -12.03
CA VAL A 289 -10.83 14.22 -11.32
C VAL A 289 -10.75 15.37 -10.32
N LEU A 290 -10.76 15.06 -9.03
CA LEU A 290 -10.50 16.00 -7.95
C LEU A 290 -9.01 15.96 -7.61
N THR A 291 -8.32 17.09 -7.68
CA THR A 291 -6.86 17.17 -7.47
C THR A 291 -6.45 18.53 -6.89
N PHE A 292 -5.18 18.70 -6.59
CA PHE A 292 -4.62 20.00 -6.24
C PHE A 292 -4.09 20.75 -7.48
N ASP A 293 -4.18 22.09 -7.44
CA ASP A 293 -3.80 22.97 -8.56
C ASP A 293 -2.32 22.90 -8.93
N TYR A 294 -1.42 22.69 -7.96
CA TYR A 294 0.03 22.59 -8.22
C TYR A 294 0.37 21.47 -9.21
N LEU A 295 -0.39 20.37 -9.20
CA LEU A 295 -0.15 19.25 -10.11
C LEU A 295 -0.38 19.64 -11.57
N LEU A 296 -1.33 20.53 -11.83
CA LEU A 296 -1.63 21.08 -13.13
C LEU A 296 -0.57 22.10 -13.57
N HIS A 297 -0.05 22.91 -12.64
CA HIS A 297 0.99 23.90 -12.91
C HIS A 297 2.36 23.28 -13.13
N ALA A 298 2.76 22.29 -12.33
CA ALA A 298 4.02 21.56 -12.52
C ALA A 298 4.09 20.89 -13.90
N ALA A 299 2.97 20.35 -14.37
CA ALA A 299 2.86 19.75 -15.68
C ALA A 299 3.11 20.74 -16.85
N SER A 300 2.87 22.04 -16.64
CA SER A 300 3.07 23.08 -17.67
C SER A 300 4.51 23.60 -17.74
N LYS A 301 5.28 23.49 -16.64
CA LYS A 301 6.64 24.06 -16.52
C LYS A 301 7.78 23.06 -16.76
N GLY A 302 7.51 21.75 -16.81
CA GLY A 302 8.53 20.72 -17.00
C GLY A 302 9.51 20.58 -15.81
N GLU A 303 9.20 21.16 -14.66
CA GLU A 303 10.03 21.09 -13.47
C GLU A 303 9.88 19.70 -12.83
N ALA A 304 11.00 18.99 -12.65
CA ALA A 304 11.03 17.73 -11.89
C ALA A 304 10.70 18.02 -10.43
N ALA A 305 9.64 17.41 -9.91
CA ALA A 305 9.37 17.40 -8.47
C ALA A 305 10.50 16.62 -7.78
N GLU A 306 11.08 17.19 -6.71
CA GLU A 306 12.14 16.59 -5.92
C GLU A 306 11.77 15.17 -5.48
N SER A 307 12.72 14.24 -5.54
CA SER A 307 12.50 12.81 -5.37
C SER A 307 12.23 12.37 -3.92
N GLU A 308 12.48 13.22 -2.93
CA GLU A 308 12.25 12.91 -1.52
C GLU A 308 11.43 13.99 -0.83
N THR A 309 10.28 13.60 -0.28
CA THR A 309 9.46 14.47 0.58
C THR A 309 10.00 14.43 2.01
N THR A 310 10.22 15.62 2.62
CA THR A 310 10.58 15.71 4.05
C THR A 310 9.39 15.32 4.94
N PRO A 311 9.62 14.96 6.23
CA PRO A 311 8.54 14.69 7.18
C PRO A 311 7.53 15.85 7.30
N GLU A 312 8.00 17.12 7.25
CA GLU A 312 7.14 18.29 7.27
C GLU A 312 6.27 18.42 6.02
N GLN A 313 6.83 18.13 4.84
CA GLN A 313 6.09 18.12 3.59
C GLN A 313 5.02 17.02 3.56
N ARG A 314 5.32 15.85 4.14
CA ARG A 314 4.34 14.76 4.30
C ARG A 314 3.22 15.14 5.25
N LYS A 315 3.55 15.75 6.40
CA LYS A 315 2.55 16.24 7.35
C LYS A 315 1.64 17.29 6.73
N ALA A 316 2.20 18.19 5.91
CA ALA A 316 1.44 19.15 5.13
C ALA A 316 0.55 18.45 4.08
N ALA A 317 1.04 17.42 3.40
CA ALA A 317 0.26 16.66 2.42
C ALA A 317 -0.93 15.92 3.06
N LEU A 318 -0.75 15.31 4.24
CA LEU A 318 -1.84 14.71 5.02
C LEU A 318 -2.91 15.73 5.42
N HIS A 319 -2.49 16.92 5.86
CA HIS A 319 -3.42 18.00 6.19
C HIS A 319 -4.22 18.47 4.96
N LEU A 320 -3.58 18.53 3.80
CA LEU A 320 -4.24 18.85 2.53
C LEU A 320 -5.15 17.71 2.06
N ALA A 321 -4.76 16.44 2.24
CA ALA A 321 -5.59 15.29 1.87
C ALA A 321 -6.95 15.29 2.59
N GLY A 322 -7.00 15.79 3.82
CA GLY A 322 -8.27 16.01 4.54
C GLY A 322 -9.25 16.94 3.82
N SER A 323 -8.74 17.90 3.04
CA SER A 323 -9.58 18.79 2.22
C SER A 323 -10.21 18.06 1.02
N LEU A 324 -9.48 17.11 0.40
CA LEU A 324 -10.05 16.21 -0.61
C LEU A 324 -11.15 15.34 -0.02
N GLY A 325 -10.90 14.76 1.18
CA GLY A 325 -11.89 14.00 1.93
C GLY A 325 -13.17 14.80 2.23
N ALA A 326 -13.03 16.07 2.63
CA ALA A 326 -14.18 16.93 2.87
C ALA A 326 -15.03 17.17 1.61
N VAL A 327 -14.38 17.35 0.45
CA VAL A 327 -15.10 17.50 -0.84
C VAL A 327 -15.80 16.20 -1.21
N VAL A 328 -15.14 15.04 -1.09
CA VAL A 328 -15.75 13.73 -1.41
C VAL A 328 -16.95 13.45 -0.51
N ARG A 329 -16.82 13.66 0.79
CA ARG A 329 -17.90 13.46 1.76
C ARG A 329 -19.13 14.30 1.48
N ALA A 330 -18.98 15.45 0.85
CA ALA A 330 -20.08 16.36 0.53
C ALA A 330 -20.82 15.96 -0.75
N GLN A 331 -20.35 14.97 -1.51
CA GLN A 331 -21.03 14.49 -2.72
C GLN A 331 -22.11 13.46 -2.38
N ASP A 332 -23.16 13.44 -3.21
CA ASP A 332 -24.13 12.35 -3.21
C ASP A 332 -23.48 11.10 -3.84
N ASP A 333 -23.45 10.00 -3.12
CA ASP A 333 -22.84 8.73 -3.53
C ASP A 333 -23.51 8.09 -4.76
N ARG A 334 -24.73 8.52 -5.07
CA ARG A 334 -25.48 8.10 -6.28
C ARG A 334 -25.01 8.79 -7.57
N LEU A 335 -24.10 9.76 -7.48
CA LEU A 335 -23.60 10.50 -8.64
C LEU A 335 -22.41 9.85 -9.33
N TYR A 336 -21.84 8.80 -8.75
CA TYR A 336 -20.71 8.05 -9.31
C TYR A 336 -20.82 6.58 -8.96
N ASP A 337 -20.29 5.72 -9.83
CA ASP A 337 -20.44 4.28 -9.75
C ASP A 337 -19.13 3.58 -9.33
N ALA A 338 -18.02 4.29 -9.28
CA ALA A 338 -16.72 3.78 -8.85
C ALA A 338 -15.77 4.92 -8.45
N MET A 339 -14.73 4.58 -7.69
CA MET A 339 -13.65 5.50 -7.33
C MET A 339 -12.28 5.00 -7.80
N ILE A 340 -11.40 5.94 -8.15
CA ILE A 340 -9.96 5.70 -8.33
C ILE A 340 -9.21 6.63 -7.38
N LEU A 341 -8.45 6.06 -6.44
CA LEU A 341 -7.73 6.79 -5.41
C LEU A 341 -6.23 6.74 -5.70
N VAL A 342 -5.59 7.90 -5.86
CA VAL A 342 -4.17 8.00 -6.21
C VAL A 342 -3.38 8.62 -5.07
N GLY A 343 -2.50 7.83 -4.48
CA GLY A 343 -1.70 8.18 -3.31
C GLY A 343 -2.23 7.55 -2.02
N GLY A 344 -1.35 7.02 -1.18
CA GLY A 344 -1.70 6.35 0.07
C GLY A 344 -2.45 7.27 1.04
N ASP A 345 -1.92 8.48 1.27
CA ASP A 345 -2.53 9.48 2.15
C ASP A 345 -3.89 9.95 1.65
N THR A 346 -4.03 10.07 0.32
CA THR A 346 -5.33 10.38 -0.30
C THR A 346 -6.33 9.26 -0.04
N ALA A 347 -5.94 8.01 -0.32
CA ALA A 347 -6.79 6.85 -0.11
C ALA A 347 -7.24 6.73 1.35
N LEU A 348 -6.30 6.90 2.29
CA LEU A 348 -6.60 6.91 3.73
C LEU A 348 -7.61 8.01 4.09
N SER A 349 -7.36 9.24 3.63
CA SER A 349 -8.23 10.38 3.92
C SER A 349 -9.65 10.20 3.36
N ILE A 350 -9.78 9.59 2.16
CA ILE A 350 -11.08 9.29 1.57
C ILE A 350 -11.80 8.19 2.35
N CYS A 351 -11.10 7.09 2.73
CA CYS A 351 -11.67 6.06 3.57
C CYS A 351 -12.19 6.63 4.89
N GLN A 352 -11.41 7.48 5.56
CA GLN A 352 -11.84 8.17 6.79
C GLN A 352 -13.06 9.07 6.57
N ALA A 353 -13.07 9.87 5.48
CA ALA A 353 -14.18 10.77 5.17
C ALA A 353 -15.49 10.02 4.87
N LEU A 354 -15.41 8.84 4.27
CA LEU A 354 -16.53 7.96 3.94
C LEU A 354 -16.83 6.93 5.05
N ASN A 355 -16.14 6.99 6.17
CA ASN A 355 -16.25 6.04 7.29
C ASN A 355 -16.06 4.58 6.83
N VAL A 356 -15.11 4.36 5.92
CA VAL A 356 -14.73 3.05 5.41
C VAL A 356 -13.60 2.49 6.26
N HIS A 357 -13.82 1.31 6.83
CA HIS A 357 -12.84 0.60 7.64
C HIS A 357 -12.27 -0.63 6.93
N ARG A 358 -12.91 -1.10 5.86
CA ARG A 358 -12.55 -2.30 5.13
C ARG A 358 -12.64 -2.12 3.62
N ILE A 359 -11.64 -2.64 2.89
CA ILE A 359 -11.67 -2.80 1.44
C ILE A 359 -11.51 -4.29 1.13
N CYS A 360 -12.50 -4.88 0.46
CA CYS A 360 -12.43 -6.27 0.00
C CYS A 360 -11.71 -6.31 -1.36
N LEU A 361 -10.55 -6.94 -1.41
CA LEU A 361 -9.74 -7.04 -2.62
C LEU A 361 -10.34 -8.03 -3.61
N TRP A 362 -10.22 -7.70 -4.88
CA TRP A 362 -10.78 -8.51 -5.96
C TRP A 362 -9.74 -8.95 -6.97
N ASP A 363 -9.05 -8.01 -7.60
CA ASP A 363 -8.10 -8.25 -8.69
C ASP A 363 -7.07 -7.12 -8.75
N GLU A 364 -6.13 -7.21 -9.66
CA GLU A 364 -5.13 -6.19 -9.92
C GLU A 364 -5.21 -5.73 -11.38
N VAL A 365 -5.46 -4.45 -11.59
CA VAL A 365 -5.54 -3.84 -12.94
C VAL A 365 -4.22 -3.97 -13.69
N THR A 366 -3.14 -3.59 -13.02
CA THR A 366 -1.74 -3.78 -13.39
C THR A 366 -0.92 -3.84 -12.10
N PRO A 367 0.31 -4.38 -12.11
CA PRO A 367 1.14 -4.42 -10.90
C PRO A 367 1.12 -3.09 -10.14
N GLY A 368 0.81 -3.13 -8.83
CA GLY A 368 0.68 -1.96 -7.98
C GLY A 368 -0.61 -1.14 -8.13
N MET A 369 -1.62 -1.68 -8.82
CA MET A 369 -2.95 -1.06 -8.95
C MET A 369 -4.05 -2.05 -8.55
N PRO A 370 -4.18 -2.39 -7.27
CA PRO A 370 -5.22 -3.28 -6.79
C PRO A 370 -6.61 -2.68 -6.94
N ALA A 371 -7.56 -3.54 -7.30
CA ALA A 371 -8.99 -3.27 -7.41
C ALA A 371 -9.78 -4.05 -6.37
N GLY A 372 -10.85 -3.46 -5.86
CA GLY A 372 -11.72 -4.08 -4.89
C GLY A 372 -13.06 -3.34 -4.76
N ILE A 373 -13.74 -3.61 -3.66
CA ILE A 373 -14.94 -2.88 -3.26
C ILE A 373 -14.79 -2.37 -1.83
N PHE A 374 -15.35 -1.23 -1.51
CA PHE A 374 -15.49 -0.81 -0.13
C PHE A 374 -16.42 -1.78 0.61
N GLY A 375 -15.91 -2.37 1.70
CA GLY A 375 -16.62 -3.44 2.43
C GLY A 375 -17.64 -2.91 3.43
N ASP A 376 -17.55 -1.63 3.80
CA ASP A 376 -18.38 -0.98 4.80
C ASP A 376 -18.43 0.55 4.60
N GLY A 377 -18.97 1.27 5.59
CA GLY A 377 -19.08 2.72 5.58
C GLY A 377 -20.12 3.25 4.59
N ASN A 378 -20.01 4.55 4.28
CA ASN A 378 -20.98 5.24 3.42
C ASN A 378 -20.85 4.84 1.94
N ALA A 379 -19.72 4.20 1.57
CA ALA A 379 -19.45 3.75 0.20
C ALA A 379 -19.51 2.22 0.08
N ALA A 380 -20.15 1.51 1.01
CA ALA A 380 -20.21 0.05 0.99
C ALA A 380 -20.73 -0.49 -0.36
N GLY A 381 -19.98 -1.44 -0.94
CA GLY A 381 -20.29 -2.02 -2.24
C GLY A 381 -19.77 -1.24 -3.45
N LEU A 382 -19.27 -0.01 -3.28
CA LEU A 382 -18.72 0.78 -4.38
C LEU A 382 -17.36 0.24 -4.82
N PRO A 383 -17.14 0.00 -6.13
CA PRO A 383 -15.84 -0.37 -6.68
C PRO A 383 -14.77 0.69 -6.44
N VAL A 384 -13.57 0.23 -6.10
CA VAL A 384 -12.42 1.11 -5.88
C VAL A 384 -11.15 0.52 -6.49
N VAL A 385 -10.37 1.38 -7.16
CA VAL A 385 -8.99 1.10 -7.55
C VAL A 385 -8.08 2.03 -6.79
N THR A 386 -7.01 1.49 -6.21
CA THR A 386 -5.98 2.32 -5.58
C THR A 386 -4.68 2.26 -6.37
N LYS A 387 -3.91 3.34 -6.33
CA LYS A 387 -2.61 3.45 -7.00
C LYS A 387 -1.65 4.29 -6.17
N SER A 388 -0.41 3.84 -6.01
CA SER A 388 0.65 4.71 -5.51
C SER A 388 0.92 5.87 -6.48
N GLY A 389 1.23 7.06 -5.95
CA GLY A 389 1.40 8.27 -6.76
C GLY A 389 2.41 8.12 -7.90
N ALA A 390 3.57 7.50 -7.65
CA ALA A 390 4.65 7.33 -8.62
C ALA A 390 4.47 6.13 -9.57
N PHE A 391 3.40 5.34 -9.40
CA PHE A 391 3.26 4.08 -10.12
C PHE A 391 2.69 4.25 -11.54
N GLY A 392 3.20 3.43 -12.46
CA GLY A 392 2.67 3.26 -13.81
C GLY A 392 3.05 4.38 -14.79
N ASP A 393 2.93 4.08 -16.07
CA ASP A 393 3.15 5.02 -17.17
C ASP A 393 2.01 6.05 -17.31
N CYS A 394 2.08 6.92 -18.31
CA CYS A 394 1.08 7.95 -18.55
C CYS A 394 -0.34 7.41 -18.84
N LYS A 395 -0.50 6.12 -19.17
CA LYS A 395 -1.78 5.47 -19.45
C LYS A 395 -2.36 4.71 -18.24
N ALA A 396 -1.67 4.67 -17.10
CA ALA A 396 -2.08 3.85 -15.97
C ALA A 396 -3.51 4.15 -15.50
N LEU A 397 -3.89 5.42 -15.31
CA LEU A 397 -5.27 5.77 -14.93
C LEU A 397 -6.29 5.46 -16.04
N SER A 398 -5.90 5.56 -17.31
CA SER A 398 -6.78 5.14 -18.42
C SER A 398 -7.08 3.66 -18.37
N ARG A 399 -6.06 2.82 -18.11
CA ARG A 399 -6.26 1.37 -17.90
C ARG A 399 -7.17 1.07 -16.71
N ALA A 400 -7.06 1.84 -15.60
CA ALA A 400 -7.96 1.68 -14.48
C ALA A 400 -9.42 1.99 -14.83
N VAL A 401 -9.64 3.05 -15.61
CA VAL A 401 -10.97 3.41 -16.13
C VAL A 401 -11.54 2.30 -17.03
N GLU A 402 -10.75 1.82 -18.00
CA GLU A 402 -11.14 0.73 -18.91
C GLU A 402 -11.44 -0.55 -18.15
N TYR A 403 -10.60 -0.92 -17.18
CA TYR A 403 -10.81 -2.09 -16.33
C TYR A 403 -12.12 -2.02 -15.53
N ILE A 404 -12.39 -0.87 -14.88
CA ILE A 404 -13.62 -0.69 -14.08
C ILE A 404 -14.85 -0.72 -14.97
N LYS A 405 -14.79 -0.11 -16.15
CA LYS A 405 -15.88 -0.10 -17.14
C LYS A 405 -16.02 -1.41 -17.88
N LYS A 406 -15.02 -2.30 -17.81
CA LYS A 406 -14.91 -3.54 -18.59
C LYS A 406 -14.92 -3.31 -20.11
N GLU A 407 -14.26 -2.23 -20.55
CA GLU A 407 -14.06 -1.89 -21.96
C GLU A 407 -12.79 -2.53 -22.53
#